data_9cded190b52549bb4cea4129ad8cef36
#
_entry.id   9cded190b52549bb4cea4129ad8cef36
#
_cell.length_a   1.000
_cell.length_b   1.000
_cell.length_c   1.000
_cell.angle_alpha   90.00
_cell.angle_beta   90.00
_cell.angle_gamma   90.00
#
_symmetry.space_group_name_H-M   'P 1'
#
loop_
_entity.id
_entity.type
_entity.pdbx_description
1 polymer ?
#
loop_
_entity_poly.entity_id
_entity_poly.type
_entity_poly.pdbx_seq_one_letter_code
_entity_poly.pdbx_strand_id
1 'polypeptide(L)'
;MLFKKSKVNLPKIAALLIHAAKIDENYSKQEEEIIKQALLKIGANNQNIENIIKEGKTIEENANQILDFTREVKNMDEKNKIKIVETLWQIIYSNKQADMYETNLMRRLAGLLYIDRKVMGDIKDKIKKENL
;
A
#
# COMPACT_ATOMS: atom_id res chain seq x y z
N MET A 1 -4.63 -29.12 6.01
CA MET A 1 -4.72 -28.66 6.11
C MET A 1 -4.88 -27.99 6.29
N LEU A 2 -4.86 -28.10 5.92
CA LEU A 2 -5.29 -27.70 6.09
C LEU A 2 -5.26 -26.58 6.24
N PHE A 3 -4.63 -26.31 6.15
CA PHE A 3 -4.82 -25.01 6.51
C PHE A 3 -4.17 -24.12 5.59
N LYS A 4 -4.76 -23.85 4.60
CA LYS A 4 -4.39 -22.82 3.78
C LYS A 4 -4.70 -21.55 4.43
N LYS A 5 -3.67 -20.87 4.87
CA LYS A 5 -3.73 -19.46 4.96
C LYS A 5 -4.35 -18.96 3.70
N SER A 6 -5.43 -18.23 3.83
CA SER A 6 -6.02 -17.56 2.70
C SER A 6 -4.93 -16.85 1.94
N LYS A 7 -4.80 -17.15 0.69
CA LYS A 7 -3.85 -16.49 -0.16
C LYS A 7 -4.13 -15.00 -0.15
N VAL A 8 -3.09 -14.21 0.10
CA VAL A 8 -3.19 -12.79 0.01
C VAL A 8 -3.52 -12.42 -1.45
N ASN A 9 -4.52 -11.57 -1.63
CA ASN A 9 -4.89 -11.12 -2.97
C ASN A 9 -3.97 -9.96 -3.37
N LEU A 10 -2.86 -10.27 -4.01
CA LEU A 10 -1.87 -9.28 -4.38
C LEU A 10 -2.41 -8.19 -5.32
N PRO A 11 -3.25 -8.49 -6.31
CA PRO A 11 -3.84 -7.41 -7.12
C PRO A 11 -4.64 -6.39 -6.31
N LYS A 12 -5.36 -6.81 -5.29
CA LYS A 12 -6.09 -5.86 -4.44
C LYS A 12 -5.15 -5.01 -3.60
N ILE A 13 -4.05 -5.59 -3.14
CA ILE A 13 -3.03 -4.82 -2.43
C ILE A 13 -2.39 -3.82 -3.38
N ALA A 14 -2.08 -4.24 -4.59
CA ALA A 14 -1.56 -3.34 -5.62
C ALA A 14 -2.54 -2.19 -5.86
N ALA A 15 -3.85 -2.48 -5.90
CA ALA A 15 -4.87 -1.46 -6.10
C ALA A 15 -4.84 -0.41 -4.99
N LEU A 16 -4.66 -0.83 -3.74
CA LEU A 16 -4.55 0.10 -2.62
C LEU A 16 -3.33 1.00 -2.77
N LEU A 17 -2.19 0.43 -3.11
CA LEU A 17 -0.95 1.19 -3.26
C LEU A 17 -1.05 2.17 -4.44
N ILE A 18 -1.65 1.73 -5.54
CA ILE A 18 -1.88 2.58 -6.70
C ILE A 18 -2.83 3.72 -6.35
N HIS A 19 -3.87 3.42 -5.59
CA HIS A 19 -4.82 4.45 -5.15
C HIS A 19 -4.11 5.55 -4.37
N ALA A 20 -3.23 5.16 -3.45
CA ALA A 20 -2.45 6.13 -2.67
C ALA A 20 -1.55 6.97 -3.58
N ALA A 21 -0.94 6.33 -4.59
CA ALA A 21 -0.05 7.04 -5.51
C ALA A 21 -0.80 8.03 -6.41
N LYS A 22 -2.08 7.77 -6.68
CA LYS A 22 -2.88 8.62 -7.58
C LYS A 22 -3.53 9.81 -6.89
N ILE A 23 -3.40 9.92 -5.57
CA ILE A 23 -4.07 11.00 -4.83
C ILE A 23 -3.60 12.38 -5.28
N ASP A 24 -2.31 12.51 -5.63
CA ASP A 24 -1.78 13.78 -6.11
C ASP A 24 -1.86 13.92 -7.63
N GLU A 25 -2.58 13.02 -8.28
CA GLU A 25 -2.79 12.97 -9.73
C GLU A 25 -1.52 12.67 -10.54
N ASN A 26 -0.43 12.31 -9.87
CA ASN A 26 0.84 12.01 -10.54
C ASN A 26 1.34 10.61 -10.20
N TYR A 27 0.78 9.62 -10.85
CA TYR A 27 1.29 8.26 -10.68
C TYR A 27 2.57 8.12 -11.52
N SER A 28 3.71 8.32 -10.87
CA SER A 28 5.01 8.35 -11.54
C SER A 28 5.61 6.94 -11.68
N LYS A 29 6.64 6.85 -12.54
CA LYS A 29 7.40 5.62 -12.66
C LYS A 29 8.13 5.28 -11.37
N GLN A 30 8.58 6.30 -10.64
CA GLN A 30 9.22 6.10 -9.34
C GLN A 30 8.27 5.46 -8.35
N GLU A 31 7.03 5.94 -8.31
CA GLU A 31 6.00 5.37 -7.44
C GLU A 31 5.67 3.93 -7.84
N GLU A 32 5.58 3.68 -9.15
CA GLU A 32 5.31 2.32 -9.62
C GLU A 32 6.44 1.37 -9.21
N GLU A 33 7.69 1.83 -9.25
CA GLU A 33 8.82 1.00 -8.83
C GLU A 33 8.76 0.70 -7.34
N ILE A 34 8.39 1.68 -6.53
CA ILE A 34 8.20 1.45 -5.09
C ILE A 34 7.15 0.36 -4.87
N ILE A 35 6.04 0.43 -5.59
CA ILE A 35 4.96 -0.55 -5.49
C ILE A 35 5.45 -1.93 -5.89
N LYS A 36 6.19 -2.03 -7.00
CA LYS A 36 6.73 -3.31 -7.45
C LYS A 36 7.63 -3.95 -6.41
N GLN A 37 8.55 -3.18 -5.84
CA GLN A 37 9.46 -3.70 -4.84
C GLN A 37 8.71 -4.19 -3.60
N ALA A 38 7.68 -3.46 -3.19
CA ALA A 38 6.88 -3.87 -2.05
C ALA A 38 6.14 -5.18 -2.33
N LEU A 39 5.55 -5.31 -3.51
CA LEU A 39 4.83 -6.52 -3.87
C LEU A 39 5.76 -7.73 -3.94
N LEU A 40 6.98 -7.54 -4.42
CA LEU A 40 7.97 -8.62 -4.45
C LEU A 40 8.32 -9.10 -3.03
N LYS A 41 8.34 -8.18 -2.07
CA LYS A 41 8.64 -8.53 -0.68
C LYS A 41 7.52 -9.30 0.01
N ILE A 42 6.30 -9.21 -0.50
CA ILE A 42 5.16 -9.86 0.15
C ILE A 42 4.58 -11.02 -0.64
N GLY A 43 5.28 -11.46 -1.69
CA GLY A 43 4.91 -12.71 -2.34
C GLY A 43 4.87 -12.71 -3.86
N ALA A 44 4.96 -11.56 -4.51
CA ALA A 44 5.03 -11.52 -5.96
C ALA A 44 6.42 -11.97 -6.43
N ASN A 45 6.52 -12.30 -7.70
CA ASN A 45 7.80 -12.67 -8.30
C ASN A 45 7.96 -11.96 -9.65
N ASN A 46 9.14 -12.10 -10.26
CA ASN A 46 9.44 -11.40 -11.50
C ASN A 46 8.56 -11.85 -12.66
N GLN A 47 7.98 -13.03 -12.57
CA GLN A 47 7.13 -13.56 -13.64
C GLN A 47 5.72 -13.02 -13.58
N ASN A 48 5.19 -12.74 -12.37
CA ASN A 48 3.81 -12.31 -12.22
C ASN A 48 3.63 -10.85 -11.83
N ILE A 49 4.72 -10.12 -11.55
CA ILE A 49 4.61 -8.75 -11.04
C ILE A 49 3.88 -7.80 -12.01
N GLU A 50 4.17 -7.92 -13.30
CA GLU A 50 3.52 -7.04 -14.29
C GLU A 50 2.02 -7.29 -14.36
N ASN A 51 1.61 -8.57 -14.30
CA ASN A 51 0.19 -8.90 -14.30
C ASN A 51 -0.50 -8.43 -13.04
N ILE A 52 0.15 -8.53 -11.89
CA ILE A 52 -0.40 -8.06 -10.62
C ILE A 52 -0.63 -6.55 -10.68
N ILE A 53 0.33 -5.80 -11.20
CA ILE A 53 0.18 -4.34 -11.34
C ILE A 53 -0.96 -4.01 -12.30
N LYS A 54 -1.03 -4.71 -13.43
CA LYS A 54 -2.08 -4.49 -14.42
C LYS A 54 -3.47 -4.74 -13.84
N GLU A 55 -3.63 -5.86 -13.14
CA GLU A 55 -4.90 -6.18 -12.50
C GLU A 55 -5.22 -5.16 -11.41
N GLY A 56 -4.20 -4.73 -10.65
CA GLY A 56 -4.38 -3.73 -9.61
C GLY A 56 -4.89 -2.41 -10.18
N LYS A 57 -4.36 -1.99 -11.32
CA LYS A 57 -4.83 -0.77 -11.99
C LYS A 57 -6.30 -0.89 -12.38
N THR A 58 -6.69 -2.03 -12.92
CA THR A 58 -8.08 -2.27 -13.31
C THR A 58 -9.01 -2.25 -12.09
N ILE A 59 -8.61 -2.91 -11.02
CA ILE A 59 -9.40 -2.95 -9.80
C ILE A 59 -9.56 -1.55 -9.22
N GLU A 60 -8.47 -0.77 -9.17
CA GLU A 60 -8.51 0.57 -8.62
C GLU A 60 -9.41 1.49 -9.45
N GLU A 61 -9.34 1.39 -10.77
CA GLU A 61 -10.16 2.21 -11.67
C GLU A 61 -11.66 1.93 -11.52
N ASN A 62 -12.01 0.68 -11.20
CA ASN A 62 -13.40 0.27 -11.11
C ASN A 62 -13.98 0.34 -9.71
N ALA A 63 -13.16 0.66 -8.70
CA ALA A 63 -13.60 0.67 -7.32
C ALA A 63 -14.24 2.01 -6.96
N ASN A 64 -15.30 1.94 -6.16
CA ASN A 64 -15.99 3.13 -5.68
C ASN A 64 -15.51 3.56 -4.31
N GLN A 65 -14.88 2.66 -3.56
CA GLN A 65 -14.46 2.95 -2.19
C GLN A 65 -13.15 2.25 -1.87
N ILE A 66 -12.34 2.91 -1.05
CA ILE A 66 -11.08 2.35 -0.59
C ILE A 66 -11.29 1.06 0.23
N LEU A 67 -12.46 0.90 0.83
CA LEU A 67 -12.81 -0.31 1.59
C LEU A 67 -12.68 -1.58 0.74
N ASP A 68 -12.84 -1.45 -0.57
CA ASP A 68 -12.71 -2.59 -1.48
C ASP A 68 -11.31 -3.20 -1.44
N PHE A 69 -10.31 -2.41 -1.02
CA PHE A 69 -8.90 -2.84 -0.98
C PHE A 69 -8.40 -3.13 0.42
N THR A 70 -8.88 -2.38 1.41
CA THR A 70 -8.31 -2.45 2.76
C THR A 70 -8.62 -3.76 3.47
N ARG A 71 -9.70 -4.43 3.08
CA ARG A 71 -10.07 -5.69 3.69
C ARG A 71 -8.96 -6.74 3.56
N GLU A 72 -8.28 -6.75 2.42
CA GLU A 72 -7.18 -7.70 2.22
C GLU A 72 -6.03 -7.44 3.18
N VAL A 73 -5.65 -6.17 3.35
CA VAL A 73 -4.54 -5.81 4.23
C VAL A 73 -4.92 -6.02 5.68
N LYS A 74 -6.16 -5.68 6.04
CA LYS A 74 -6.66 -5.83 7.40
C LYS A 74 -6.47 -7.24 7.94
N ASN A 75 -6.63 -8.24 7.06
CA ASN A 75 -6.55 -9.65 7.45
C ASN A 75 -5.15 -10.26 7.33
N MET A 76 -4.17 -9.47 6.93
CA MET A 76 -2.79 -9.93 6.84
C MET A 76 -2.16 -10.02 8.24
N ASP A 77 -1.05 -10.75 8.34
CA ASP A 77 -0.31 -10.76 9.59
C ASP A 77 0.32 -9.39 9.84
N GLU A 78 0.68 -9.12 11.08
CA GLU A 78 1.18 -7.80 11.49
C GLU A 78 2.44 -7.41 10.73
N LYS A 79 3.33 -8.34 10.49
CA LYS A 79 4.57 -8.09 9.78
C LYS A 79 4.31 -7.57 8.36
N ASN A 80 3.39 -8.21 7.65
CA ASN A 80 3.06 -7.79 6.29
C ASN A 80 2.26 -6.48 6.27
N LYS A 81 1.38 -6.27 7.24
CA LYS A 81 0.68 -4.98 7.37
C LYS A 81 1.67 -3.83 7.49
N ILE A 82 2.70 -4.02 8.32
CA ILE A 82 3.71 -2.99 8.53
C ILE A 82 4.44 -2.70 7.22
N LYS A 83 4.76 -3.72 6.44
CA LYS A 83 5.38 -3.53 5.12
C LYS A 83 4.51 -2.69 4.19
N ILE A 84 3.20 -2.95 4.19
CA ILE A 84 2.26 -2.17 3.37
C ILE A 84 2.23 -0.71 3.83
N VAL A 85 2.16 -0.47 5.14
CA VAL A 85 2.14 0.88 5.67
C VAL A 85 3.45 1.62 5.37
N GLU A 86 4.58 0.94 5.52
CA GLU A 86 5.87 1.53 5.14
C GLU A 86 5.87 1.96 3.67
N THR A 87 5.33 1.10 2.80
CA THR A 87 5.25 1.39 1.38
C THR A 87 4.37 2.59 1.10
N LEU A 88 3.22 2.66 1.77
CA LEU A 88 2.31 3.80 1.61
C LEU A 88 3.02 5.11 1.98
N TRP A 89 3.75 5.13 3.09
CA TRP A 89 4.51 6.32 3.46
C TRP A 89 5.64 6.62 2.48
N GLN A 90 6.30 5.58 1.94
CA GLN A 90 7.32 5.77 0.92
C GLN A 90 6.74 6.45 -0.33
N ILE A 91 5.56 6.02 -0.76
CA ILE A 91 4.88 6.62 -1.89
C ILE A 91 4.59 8.10 -1.61
N ILE A 92 4.06 8.40 -0.43
CA ILE A 92 3.71 9.75 -0.04
C ILE A 92 4.94 10.65 -0.03
N TYR A 93 6.04 10.18 0.58
CA TYR A 93 7.24 11.00 0.69
C TYR A 93 8.11 10.99 -0.56
N SER A 94 7.80 10.14 -1.55
CA SER A 94 8.55 10.15 -2.81
C SER A 94 8.41 11.48 -3.55
N ASN A 95 7.33 12.21 -3.30
CA ASN A 95 7.11 13.53 -3.86
C ASN A 95 7.67 14.66 -2.98
N LYS A 96 8.34 14.31 -1.89
CA LYS A 96 8.95 15.24 -0.95
C LYS A 96 7.96 16.17 -0.25
N GLN A 97 6.67 15.98 -0.47
CA GLN A 97 5.63 16.76 0.18
C GLN A 97 4.46 15.86 0.53
N ALA A 98 4.29 15.60 1.82
CA ALA A 98 3.08 14.94 2.28
C ALA A 98 2.05 16.05 2.49
N ASP A 99 1.07 16.13 1.61
CA ASP A 99 0.04 17.15 1.77
C ASP A 99 -1.06 16.68 2.72
N MET A 100 -2.03 17.56 2.93
CA MET A 100 -3.12 17.30 3.86
C MET A 100 -3.96 16.08 3.44
N TYR A 101 -4.18 15.91 2.14
CA TYR A 101 -5.00 14.80 1.64
C TYR A 101 -4.32 13.45 1.90
N GLU A 102 -3.02 13.40 1.68
CA GLU A 102 -2.26 12.17 1.90
C GLU A 102 -2.20 11.82 3.38
N THR A 103 -2.01 12.83 4.23
CA THR A 103 -1.99 12.64 5.68
C THR A 103 -3.35 12.14 6.17
N ASN A 104 -4.44 12.72 5.64
CA ASN A 104 -5.79 12.28 6.00
C ASN A 104 -6.06 10.86 5.54
N LEU A 105 -5.57 10.49 4.35
CA LEU A 105 -5.67 9.10 3.89
C LEU A 105 -5.01 8.15 4.89
N MET A 106 -3.79 8.46 5.31
CA MET A 106 -3.07 7.58 6.22
C MET A 106 -3.74 7.48 7.59
N ARG A 107 -4.32 8.58 8.06
CA ARG A 107 -5.08 8.56 9.32
C ARG A 107 -6.29 7.64 9.21
N ARG A 108 -6.99 7.73 8.10
CA ARG A 108 -8.15 6.88 7.83
C ARG A 108 -7.74 5.41 7.70
N LEU A 109 -6.63 5.15 7.02
CA LEU A 109 -6.14 3.79 6.85
C LEU A 109 -5.72 3.14 8.17
N ALA A 110 -5.16 3.92 9.10
CA ALA A 110 -4.80 3.39 10.40
C ALA A 110 -6.00 2.71 11.07
N GLY A 111 -7.17 3.38 11.01
CA GLY A 111 -8.39 2.80 11.56
C GLY A 111 -8.87 1.59 10.76
N LEU A 112 -8.88 1.70 9.45
CA LEU A 112 -9.39 0.63 8.58
C LEU A 112 -8.53 -0.64 8.62
N LEU A 113 -7.23 -0.48 8.82
CA LEU A 113 -6.30 -1.61 8.87
C LEU A 113 -6.05 -2.13 10.28
N TYR A 114 -6.68 -1.50 11.28
CA TYR A 114 -6.50 -1.86 12.69
C TYR A 114 -5.04 -1.73 13.14
N ILE A 115 -4.42 -0.61 12.76
CA ILE A 115 -3.03 -0.33 13.15
C ILE A 115 -3.04 0.76 14.23
N ASP A 116 -2.30 0.50 15.31
CA ASP A 116 -2.15 1.44 16.40
C ASP A 116 -1.58 2.75 15.88
N ARG A 117 -2.13 3.87 16.34
CA ARG A 117 -1.67 5.21 15.94
C ARG A 117 -0.20 5.44 16.24
N LYS A 118 0.29 4.90 17.34
CA LYS A 118 1.71 5.02 17.68
C LYS A 118 2.58 4.30 16.67
N VAL A 119 2.19 3.08 16.30
CA VAL A 119 2.90 2.29 15.29
C VAL A 119 2.89 3.04 13.96
N MET A 120 1.73 3.57 13.58
CA MET A 120 1.60 4.35 12.34
C MET A 120 2.53 5.56 12.35
N GLY A 121 2.58 6.29 13.45
CA GLY A 121 3.45 7.45 13.59
C GLY A 121 4.93 7.10 13.58
N ASP A 122 5.29 5.99 14.21
CA ASP A 122 6.68 5.52 14.23
C ASP A 122 7.15 5.16 12.81
N ILE A 123 6.30 4.50 12.04
CA ILE A 123 6.62 4.16 10.65
C ILE A 123 6.76 5.43 9.82
N LYS A 124 5.85 6.37 9.99
CA LYS A 124 5.90 7.65 9.30
C LYS A 124 7.25 8.35 9.54
N ASP A 125 7.65 8.43 10.80
CA ASP A 125 8.90 9.11 11.16
C ASP A 125 10.12 8.40 10.58
N LYS A 126 10.11 7.08 10.60
CA LYS A 126 11.19 6.29 10.02
C LYS A 126 11.34 6.58 8.52
N ILE A 127 10.25 6.52 7.79
CA ILE A 127 10.26 6.73 6.35
C ILE A 127 10.62 8.17 6.00
N LYS A 128 10.11 9.12 6.77
CA LYS A 128 10.44 10.53 6.56
C LYS A 128 11.95 10.76 6.68
N LYS A 129 12.58 10.16 7.68
CA LYS A 129 14.02 10.30 7.87
C LYS A 129 14.82 9.68 6.74
N GLU A 130 14.34 8.55 6.19
CA GLU A 130 15.02 7.88 5.10
C GLU A 130 14.97 8.68 3.80
N ASN A 131 14.03 9.61 3.68
CA ASN A 131 13.84 10.40 2.46
C ASN A 131 14.37 11.84 2.58
N LEU A 132 15.08 12.16 3.65
CA LEU A 132 15.70 13.47 3.77
C LEU A 132 17.01 13.54 3.03
#